data_e9bac854d0512401e97efcb2d8e6a1c2
#
_entry.id   e9bac854d0512401e97efcb2d8e6a1c2
#
_cell.length_a   1.000
_cell.length_b   1.000
_cell.length_c   1.000
_cell.angle_alpha   90.00
_cell.angle_beta   90.00
_cell.angle_gamma   90.00
#
_symmetry.space_group_name_H-M   'P 1'
#
loop_
_entity.id
_entity.type
_entity.pdbx_description
1 polymer ?
#
loop_
_entity_poly.entity_id
_entity_poly.type
_entity_poly.pdbx_seq_one_letter_code
_entity_poly.pdbx_strand_id
1 'polypeptide(L)'
;KWNLKGNGIYKNKLMVLDILANFNWDRPIYFAITVGRDNFMGLEKYFQLEGLAYRLVPYISNSTDGQTGTIHTEIMYDNLINKFNWGGLNNSGLYFDETNTRMVMNYRNNYARLAENLFLKGDTSRALEVIDRCIYEFPREVVNLTYFTIPIIDLYYKSQEYEKGDDLLAIMIDDYFKEYYYLSDFERGSGLKQ
;
A
#
# COMPACT_ATOMS: atom_id res chain seq x y z
N LYS A 1 -19.08 8.44 22.96
CA LYS A 1 -19.97 7.28 22.73
C LYS A 1 -19.55 6.61 21.44
N TRP A 2 -19.23 5.32 21.51
CA TRP A 2 -18.82 4.51 20.34
C TRP A 2 -20.02 3.68 19.87
N ASN A 3 -20.46 3.90 18.63
CA ASN A 3 -21.60 3.18 18.07
C ASN A 3 -21.06 2.15 17.05
N LEU A 4 -21.26 0.89 17.37
CA LEU A 4 -21.00 -0.21 16.43
C LEU A 4 -22.18 -0.33 15.47
N LYS A 5 -21.91 -0.34 14.17
CA LYS A 5 -22.93 -0.51 13.12
C LYS A 5 -23.15 -2.02 12.87
N GLY A 6 -24.42 -2.39 12.62
CA GLY A 6 -24.81 -3.75 12.22
C GLY A 6 -25.77 -4.43 13.20
N ASN A 7 -26.38 -5.53 12.74
CA ASN A 7 -27.40 -6.28 13.48
C ASN A 7 -26.82 -7.36 14.41
N GLY A 8 -25.50 -7.50 14.46
CA GLY A 8 -24.80 -8.49 15.29
C GLY A 8 -23.31 -8.22 15.38
N ILE A 9 -22.68 -8.79 16.40
CA ILE A 9 -21.24 -8.71 16.62
C ILE A 9 -20.67 -10.12 16.45
N TYR A 10 -19.76 -10.31 15.48
CA TYR A 10 -19.04 -11.54 15.30
C TYR A 10 -17.94 -11.73 16.37
N LYS A 11 -17.52 -12.99 16.55
CA LYS A 11 -16.53 -13.37 17.57
C LYS A 11 -15.22 -12.55 17.47
N ASN A 12 -14.72 -12.31 16.28
CA ASN A 12 -13.52 -11.52 16.06
C ASN A 12 -13.68 -10.07 16.59
N LYS A 13 -14.84 -9.44 16.38
CA LYS A 13 -15.12 -8.10 16.89
C LYS A 13 -15.28 -8.08 18.43
N LEU A 14 -15.87 -9.12 19.00
CA LEU A 14 -15.95 -9.27 20.47
C LEU A 14 -14.55 -9.38 21.09
N MET A 15 -13.65 -10.16 20.46
CA MET A 15 -12.26 -10.27 20.93
C MET A 15 -11.54 -8.92 20.91
N VAL A 16 -11.71 -8.12 19.85
CA VAL A 16 -11.11 -6.78 19.78
C VAL A 16 -11.70 -5.87 20.88
N LEU A 17 -13.01 -5.93 21.12
CA LEU A 17 -13.64 -5.16 22.21
C LEU A 17 -13.11 -5.55 23.59
N ASP A 18 -12.92 -6.84 23.83
CA ASP A 18 -12.36 -7.34 25.10
C ASP A 18 -10.92 -6.88 25.29
N ILE A 19 -10.09 -6.97 24.23
CA ILE A 19 -8.73 -6.43 24.24
C ILE A 19 -8.75 -4.94 24.59
N LEU A 20 -9.61 -4.14 23.94
CA LEU A 20 -9.69 -2.69 24.17
C LEU A 20 -10.23 -2.35 25.57
N ALA A 21 -11.15 -3.15 26.12
CA ALA A 21 -11.69 -2.94 27.45
C ALA A 21 -10.64 -3.16 28.56
N ASN A 22 -9.67 -4.04 28.31
CA ASN A 22 -8.58 -4.38 29.24
C ASN A 22 -7.25 -3.72 28.86
N PHE A 23 -7.25 -2.78 27.91
CA PHE A 23 -6.06 -2.16 27.36
C PHE A 23 -5.63 -0.94 28.19
N ASN A 24 -4.41 -1.00 28.68
CA ASN A 24 -3.80 0.05 29.51
C ASN A 24 -2.72 0.88 28.78
N TRP A 25 -2.57 0.68 27.46
CA TRP A 25 -1.59 1.34 26.60
C TRP A 25 -0.12 0.96 26.84
N ASP A 26 0.17 -0.05 27.63
CA ASP A 26 1.54 -0.53 27.87
C ASP A 26 2.15 -1.22 26.65
N ARG A 27 1.32 -1.78 25.78
CA ARG A 27 1.72 -2.43 24.55
C ARG A 27 0.94 -1.85 23.37
N PRO A 28 1.53 -1.71 22.18
CA PRO A 28 0.81 -1.21 21.02
C PRO A 28 -0.19 -2.26 20.51
N ILE A 29 -1.32 -1.78 19.98
CA ILE A 29 -2.27 -2.59 19.22
C ILE A 29 -2.11 -2.22 17.74
N TYR A 30 -1.97 -3.24 16.90
CA TYR A 30 -1.84 -3.07 15.46
C TYR A 30 -2.96 -3.81 14.71
N PHE A 31 -3.44 -3.17 13.64
CA PHE A 31 -4.29 -3.77 12.63
C PHE A 31 -3.47 -3.91 11.34
N ALA A 32 -3.37 -5.11 10.78
CA ALA A 32 -2.69 -5.30 9.51
C ALA A 32 -3.39 -4.52 8.38
N ILE A 33 -2.65 -4.00 7.40
CA ILE A 33 -3.22 -3.29 6.24
C ILE A 33 -4.18 -4.15 5.42
N THR A 34 -4.08 -5.47 5.54
CA THR A 34 -4.93 -6.45 4.86
C THR A 34 -6.27 -6.72 5.55
N VAL A 35 -6.46 -6.17 6.74
CA VAL A 35 -7.74 -6.27 7.44
C VAL A 35 -8.80 -5.44 6.72
N GLY A 36 -9.91 -6.07 6.35
CA GLY A 36 -11.04 -5.38 5.70
C GLY A 36 -11.65 -4.30 6.59
N ARG A 37 -12.04 -3.17 5.98
CA ARG A 37 -12.58 -1.99 6.70
C ARG A 37 -13.73 -2.31 7.63
N ASP A 38 -14.57 -3.30 7.30
CA ASP A 38 -15.69 -3.75 8.14
C ASP A 38 -15.26 -4.26 9.52
N ASN A 39 -13.99 -4.63 9.67
CA ASN A 39 -13.41 -5.09 10.93
C ASN A 39 -12.74 -3.99 11.75
N PHE A 40 -12.63 -2.78 11.22
CA PHE A 40 -12.06 -1.63 11.95
C PHE A 40 -13.02 -1.02 12.99
N MET A 41 -14.31 -1.34 12.89
CA MET A 41 -15.34 -0.95 13.86
C MET A 41 -15.45 0.56 14.12
N GLY A 42 -15.05 1.41 13.16
CA GLY A 42 -15.06 2.86 13.28
C GLY A 42 -13.85 3.42 14.03
N LEU A 43 -12.77 2.64 14.14
CA LEU A 43 -11.50 3.06 14.75
C LEU A 43 -10.55 3.75 13.76
N GLU A 44 -10.90 3.85 12.47
CA GLU A 44 -10.02 4.33 11.39
C GLU A 44 -9.41 5.71 11.68
N LYS A 45 -10.18 6.57 12.36
CA LYS A 45 -9.73 7.91 12.77
C LYS A 45 -8.68 7.92 13.89
N TYR A 46 -8.37 6.77 14.46
CA TYR A 46 -7.33 6.58 15.46
C TYR A 46 -6.16 5.74 14.93
N PHE A 47 -6.10 5.54 13.63
CA PHE A 47 -5.05 4.75 13.02
C PHE A 47 -3.88 5.60 12.54
N GLN A 48 -2.68 5.11 12.83
CA GLN A 48 -1.42 5.64 12.36
C GLN A 48 -0.68 4.54 11.58
N LEU A 49 -0.36 4.79 10.32
CA LEU A 49 0.34 3.84 9.46
C LEU A 49 1.84 3.86 9.77
N GLU A 50 2.38 2.69 10.13
CA GLU A 50 3.80 2.50 10.46
C GLU A 50 4.51 1.50 9.52
N GLY A 51 3.96 1.28 8.32
CA GLY A 51 4.49 0.37 7.30
C GLY A 51 3.42 -0.59 6.81
N LEU A 52 3.38 -1.82 7.32
CA LEU A 52 2.41 -2.85 6.94
C LEU A 52 1.28 -3.03 7.96
N ALA A 53 1.18 -2.13 8.93
CA ALA A 53 0.14 -2.15 9.94
C ALA A 53 -0.25 -0.74 10.40
N TYR A 54 -1.50 -0.62 10.80
CA TYR A 54 -2.05 0.56 11.46
C TYR A 54 -1.93 0.41 12.96
N ARG A 55 -1.16 1.27 13.61
CA ARG A 55 -1.13 1.38 15.05
C ARG A 55 -2.36 2.11 15.55
N LEU A 56 -3.03 1.58 16.55
CA LEU A 56 -4.08 2.28 17.27
C LEU A 56 -3.47 3.31 18.22
N VAL A 57 -3.86 4.58 18.08
CA VAL A 57 -3.37 5.69 18.91
C VAL A 57 -4.53 6.33 19.69
N PRO A 58 -4.28 6.92 20.90
CA PRO A 58 -5.33 7.46 21.76
C PRO A 58 -5.84 8.85 21.34
N TYR A 59 -5.45 9.33 20.17
CA TYR A 59 -5.85 10.64 19.64
C TYR A 59 -6.38 10.50 18.21
N ILE A 60 -7.16 11.52 17.78
CA ILE A 60 -7.66 11.55 16.40
C ILE A 60 -6.50 11.80 15.45
N SER A 61 -6.34 10.88 14.52
CA SER A 61 -5.30 10.85 13.51
C SER A 61 -5.96 10.86 12.12
N ASN A 62 -6.25 12.07 11.61
CA ASN A 62 -6.89 12.22 10.31
C ASN A 62 -5.84 12.17 9.20
N SER A 63 -6.04 11.26 8.25
CA SER A 63 -5.23 11.20 7.04
C SER A 63 -5.53 12.39 6.13
N THR A 64 -4.50 12.91 5.47
CA THR A 64 -4.61 14.01 4.50
C THR A 64 -4.69 13.51 3.06
N ASP A 65 -4.40 12.24 2.81
CA ASP A 65 -4.39 11.60 1.48
C ASP A 65 -5.69 10.83 1.16
N GLY A 66 -6.71 10.95 2.00
CA GLY A 66 -8.00 10.27 1.83
C GLY A 66 -7.96 8.76 2.07
N GLN A 67 -6.82 8.19 2.43
CA GLN A 67 -6.65 6.78 2.76
C GLN A 67 -6.73 6.55 4.28
N THR A 68 -6.85 5.29 4.69
CA THR A 68 -6.90 4.93 6.11
C THR A 68 -5.54 5.15 6.78
N GLY A 69 -5.57 5.78 7.95
CA GLY A 69 -4.39 5.97 8.81
C GLY A 69 -3.47 7.11 8.37
N THR A 70 -3.09 7.96 9.32
CA THR A 70 -2.08 9.01 9.12
C THR A 70 -0.70 8.37 9.08
N ILE A 71 0.19 8.88 8.24
CA ILE A 71 1.54 8.34 8.10
C ILE A 71 2.43 8.80 9.26
N HIS A 72 3.01 7.86 9.98
CA HIS A 72 4.12 8.16 10.90
C HIS A 72 5.44 8.09 10.12
N THR A 73 5.85 9.21 9.55
CA THR A 73 6.95 9.29 8.58
C THR A 73 8.22 8.59 9.03
N GLU A 74 8.71 8.90 10.23
CA GLU A 74 10.00 8.37 10.71
C GLU A 74 9.95 6.87 11.00
N ILE A 75 8.91 6.40 11.67
CA ILE A 75 8.77 4.95 11.97
C ILE A 75 8.53 4.18 10.67
N MET A 76 7.68 4.71 9.79
CA MET A 76 7.39 4.04 8.53
C MET A 76 8.60 3.99 7.61
N TYR A 77 9.38 5.07 7.54
CA TYR A 77 10.64 5.12 6.80
C TYR A 77 11.62 4.07 7.34
N ASP A 78 11.87 4.07 8.64
CA ASP A 78 12.79 3.11 9.27
C ASP A 78 12.35 1.66 9.08
N ASN A 79 11.04 1.39 9.14
CA ASN A 79 10.49 0.08 8.89
C ASN A 79 10.66 -0.37 7.43
N LEU A 80 10.28 0.47 6.46
CA LEU A 80 10.30 0.09 5.03
C LEU A 80 11.73 0.04 4.46
N ILE A 81 12.63 0.91 4.91
CA ILE A 81 13.98 1.03 4.36
C ILE A 81 14.99 0.15 5.12
N ASN A 82 14.90 0.10 6.46
CA ASN A 82 15.96 -0.50 7.27
C ASN A 82 15.59 -1.85 7.90
N LYS A 83 14.30 -2.10 8.19
CA LYS A 83 13.92 -3.26 9.01
C LYS A 83 13.22 -4.38 8.25
N PHE A 84 12.38 -4.04 7.27
CA PHE A 84 11.60 -5.05 6.59
C PHE A 84 12.43 -5.81 5.57
N ASN A 85 12.17 -7.11 5.49
CA ASN A 85 12.73 -8.01 4.49
C ASN A 85 11.60 -8.52 3.58
N TRP A 86 11.82 -8.46 2.27
CA TRP A 86 10.78 -8.69 1.27
C TRP A 86 10.77 -10.12 0.70
N GLY A 87 11.51 -11.05 1.33
CA GLY A 87 11.45 -12.47 1.02
C GLY A 87 11.89 -12.84 -0.40
N GLY A 88 12.75 -12.04 -1.01
CA GLY A 88 13.22 -12.28 -2.37
C GLY A 88 12.24 -11.88 -3.47
N LEU A 89 11.28 -10.97 -3.18
CA LEU A 89 10.34 -10.42 -4.17
C LEU A 89 11.03 -9.67 -5.33
N ASN A 90 12.31 -9.40 -5.24
CA ASN A 90 13.14 -8.85 -6.31
C ASN A 90 13.82 -9.93 -7.17
N ASN A 91 13.57 -11.21 -6.92
CA ASN A 91 14.16 -12.30 -7.68
C ASN A 91 13.20 -12.79 -8.78
N SER A 92 13.46 -12.42 -10.02
CA SER A 92 12.67 -12.82 -11.19
C SER A 92 12.70 -14.32 -11.50
N GLY A 93 13.59 -15.09 -10.85
CA GLY A 93 13.64 -16.56 -10.96
C GLY A 93 12.64 -17.27 -10.07
N LEU A 94 11.91 -16.57 -9.21
CA LEU A 94 10.90 -17.13 -8.32
C LEU A 94 9.49 -16.90 -8.88
N TYR A 95 8.65 -17.91 -8.73
CA TYR A 95 7.22 -17.78 -9.02
C TYR A 95 6.47 -17.29 -7.79
N PHE A 96 5.65 -16.26 -7.97
CA PHE A 96 4.74 -15.76 -6.95
C PHE A 96 3.28 -15.97 -7.39
N ASP A 97 2.48 -16.49 -6.50
CA ASP A 97 1.04 -16.70 -6.73
C ASP A 97 0.28 -15.35 -6.73
N GLU A 98 -1.01 -15.42 -7.10
CA GLU A 98 -1.87 -14.22 -7.16
C GLU A 98 -1.96 -13.50 -5.81
N THR A 99 -1.92 -14.22 -4.69
CA THR A 99 -2.00 -13.64 -3.35
C THR A 99 -0.77 -12.80 -3.05
N ASN A 100 0.42 -13.33 -3.33
CA ASN A 100 1.69 -12.60 -3.17
C ASN A 100 1.76 -11.40 -4.11
N THR A 101 1.36 -11.57 -5.37
CA THR A 101 1.29 -10.48 -6.36
C THR A 101 0.37 -9.34 -5.90
N ARG A 102 -0.80 -9.69 -5.34
CA ARG A 102 -1.74 -8.71 -4.79
C ARG A 102 -1.15 -7.97 -3.58
N MET A 103 -0.35 -8.65 -2.76
CA MET A 103 0.35 -8.01 -1.64
C MET A 103 1.36 -6.96 -2.09
N VAL A 104 2.07 -7.20 -3.19
CA VAL A 104 3.01 -6.21 -3.77
C VAL A 104 2.31 -4.91 -4.15
N MET A 105 1.07 -4.95 -4.63
CA MET A 105 0.29 -3.73 -4.91
C MET A 105 0.08 -2.90 -3.64
N ASN A 106 -0.23 -3.54 -2.50
CA ASN A 106 -0.34 -2.86 -1.22
C ASN A 106 1.00 -2.27 -0.76
N TYR A 107 2.11 -2.98 -1.01
CA TYR A 107 3.43 -2.50 -0.66
C TYR A 107 3.80 -1.26 -1.48
N ARG A 108 3.63 -1.30 -2.80
CA ARG A 108 3.84 -0.13 -3.68
C ARG A 108 3.01 1.08 -3.25
N ASN A 109 1.73 0.88 -2.91
CA ASN A 109 0.88 1.94 -2.38
C ASN A 109 1.45 2.56 -1.09
N ASN A 110 1.93 1.74 -0.16
CA ASN A 110 2.48 2.23 1.10
C ASN A 110 3.81 2.99 0.90
N TYR A 111 4.66 2.52 -0.01
CA TYR A 111 5.88 3.25 -0.40
C TYR A 111 5.53 4.60 -1.03
N ALA A 112 4.58 4.64 -1.95
CA ALA A 112 4.12 5.87 -2.59
C ALA A 112 3.57 6.86 -1.56
N ARG A 113 2.72 6.41 -0.62
CA ARG A 113 2.18 7.25 0.46
C ARG A 113 3.28 7.85 1.35
N LEU A 114 4.27 7.04 1.73
CA LEU A 114 5.41 7.52 2.52
C LEU A 114 6.21 8.57 1.74
N ALA A 115 6.54 8.27 0.49
CA ALA A 115 7.32 9.14 -0.36
C ALA A 115 6.62 10.48 -0.61
N GLU A 116 5.30 10.47 -0.89
CA GLU A 116 4.51 11.69 -1.03
C GLU A 116 4.50 12.51 0.28
N ASN A 117 4.36 11.86 1.43
CA ASN A 117 4.39 12.54 2.73
C ASN A 117 5.75 13.19 3.01
N LEU A 118 6.86 12.52 2.67
CA LEU A 118 8.22 13.08 2.76
C LEU A 118 8.39 14.27 1.82
N PHE A 119 7.94 14.13 0.57
CA PHE A 119 8.01 15.21 -0.42
C PHE A 119 7.23 16.46 0.03
N LEU A 120 6.03 16.29 0.54
CA LEU A 120 5.20 17.40 1.06
C LEU A 120 5.84 18.09 2.28
N LYS A 121 6.69 17.39 3.03
CA LYS A 121 7.49 17.95 4.12
C LYS A 121 8.80 18.61 3.67
N GLY A 122 9.06 18.61 2.36
CA GLY A 122 10.27 19.18 1.77
C GLY A 122 11.49 18.25 1.76
N ASP A 123 11.30 16.98 2.17
CA ASP A 123 12.37 15.98 2.19
C ASP A 123 12.39 15.17 0.90
N THR A 124 12.73 15.83 -0.20
CA THR A 124 12.78 15.23 -1.54
C THR A 124 13.82 14.11 -1.62
N SER A 125 14.93 14.22 -0.89
CA SER A 125 15.99 13.21 -0.92
C SER A 125 15.51 11.86 -0.40
N ARG A 126 14.89 11.83 0.80
CA ARG A 126 14.32 10.60 1.33
C ARG A 126 13.11 10.12 0.55
N ALA A 127 12.32 11.04 -0.03
CA ALA A 127 11.21 10.66 -0.91
C ALA A 127 11.70 9.88 -2.13
N LEU A 128 12.76 10.34 -2.80
CA LEU A 128 13.38 9.65 -3.93
C LEU A 128 13.98 8.30 -3.52
N GLU A 129 14.69 8.23 -2.38
CA GLU A 129 15.22 6.97 -1.86
C GLU A 129 14.11 5.93 -1.64
N VAL A 130 12.96 6.36 -1.10
CA VAL A 130 11.81 5.49 -0.84
C VAL A 130 11.24 4.92 -2.13
N ILE A 131 11.05 5.73 -3.17
CA ILE A 131 10.51 5.24 -4.44
C ILE A 131 11.54 4.42 -5.23
N ASP A 132 12.82 4.78 -5.22
CA ASP A 132 13.88 3.97 -5.83
C ASP A 132 13.96 2.58 -5.15
N ARG A 133 13.85 2.54 -3.82
CA ARG A 133 13.80 1.28 -3.07
C ARG A 133 12.58 0.45 -3.42
N CYS A 134 11.40 1.08 -3.59
CA CYS A 134 10.19 0.40 -4.01
C CYS A 134 10.35 -0.32 -5.37
N ILE A 135 10.91 0.37 -6.35
CA ILE A 135 11.12 -0.20 -7.70
C ILE A 135 12.17 -1.33 -7.66
N TYR A 136 13.21 -1.18 -6.85
CA TYR A 136 14.23 -2.22 -6.69
C TYR A 136 13.67 -3.49 -6.02
N GLU A 137 12.88 -3.37 -4.95
CA GLU A 137 12.35 -4.52 -4.21
C GLU A 137 11.18 -5.21 -4.94
N PHE A 138 10.46 -4.48 -5.79
CA PHE A 138 9.29 -4.99 -6.50
C PHE A 138 9.39 -4.67 -8.00
N PRO A 139 10.38 -5.28 -8.71
CA PRO A 139 10.58 -5.00 -10.12
C PRO A 139 9.44 -5.53 -11.00
N ARG A 140 9.28 -4.93 -12.18
CA ARG A 140 8.22 -5.31 -13.13
C ARG A 140 8.29 -6.77 -13.58
N GLU A 141 9.48 -7.33 -13.64
CA GLU A 141 9.74 -8.71 -14.07
C GLU A 141 9.09 -9.74 -13.14
N VAL A 142 8.81 -9.35 -11.90
CA VAL A 142 8.15 -10.18 -10.88
C VAL A 142 6.67 -9.86 -10.78
N VAL A 143 6.34 -8.57 -10.75
CA VAL A 143 4.95 -8.09 -10.65
C VAL A 143 4.76 -6.89 -11.56
N ASN A 144 3.91 -7.01 -12.57
CA ASN A 144 3.61 -5.95 -13.52
C ASN A 144 3.31 -4.61 -12.82
N LEU A 145 3.66 -3.53 -13.50
CA LEU A 145 3.31 -2.19 -13.06
C LEU A 145 1.80 -1.99 -13.26
N THR A 146 1.16 -1.40 -12.25
CA THR A 146 -0.27 -1.14 -12.25
C THR A 146 -0.53 0.32 -11.88
N TYR A 147 -1.81 0.73 -11.87
CA TYR A 147 -2.19 2.09 -11.47
C TYR A 147 -1.64 2.51 -10.08
N PHE A 148 -1.26 1.59 -9.20
CA PHE A 148 -0.55 1.90 -7.95
C PHE A 148 0.86 2.46 -8.16
N THR A 149 1.41 2.35 -9.36
CA THR A 149 2.71 2.94 -9.73
C THR A 149 2.58 4.40 -10.16
N ILE A 150 1.39 4.85 -10.55
CA ILE A 150 1.16 6.23 -11.02
C ILE A 150 1.65 7.29 -10.00
N PRO A 151 1.37 7.18 -8.68
CA PRO A 151 1.89 8.15 -7.72
C PRO A 151 3.42 8.17 -7.62
N ILE A 152 4.09 7.05 -7.89
CA ILE A 152 5.56 6.96 -7.95
C ILE A 152 6.09 7.72 -9.16
N ILE A 153 5.48 7.51 -10.34
CA ILE A 153 5.82 8.22 -11.57
C ILE A 153 5.63 9.74 -11.40
N ASP A 154 4.48 10.15 -10.86
CA ASP A 154 4.17 11.56 -10.57
C ASP A 154 5.21 12.19 -9.64
N LEU A 155 5.69 11.44 -8.64
CA LEU A 155 6.70 11.92 -7.71
C LEU A 155 8.07 12.10 -8.39
N TYR A 156 8.47 11.21 -9.32
CA TYR A 156 9.67 11.40 -10.12
C TYR A 156 9.59 12.71 -10.94
N TYR A 157 8.45 12.97 -11.60
CA TYR A 157 8.26 14.22 -12.34
C TYR A 157 8.31 15.45 -11.43
N LYS A 158 7.63 15.43 -10.27
CA LYS A 158 7.66 16.51 -9.28
C LYS A 158 9.06 16.76 -8.71
N SER A 159 9.88 15.73 -8.65
CA SER A 159 11.28 15.80 -8.20
C SER A 159 12.28 16.08 -9.31
N GLN A 160 11.81 16.35 -10.55
CA GLN A 160 12.62 16.63 -11.75
C GLN A 160 13.47 15.43 -12.22
N GLU A 161 13.16 14.22 -11.78
CA GLU A 161 13.77 12.97 -12.21
C GLU A 161 13.02 12.42 -13.45
N TYR A 162 12.99 13.22 -14.52
CA TYR A 162 12.16 12.98 -15.71
C TYR A 162 12.49 11.66 -16.41
N GLU A 163 13.77 11.33 -16.53
CA GLU A 163 14.23 10.10 -17.18
C GLU A 163 13.65 8.85 -16.50
N LYS A 164 13.72 8.78 -15.17
CA LYS A 164 13.12 7.67 -14.39
C LYS A 164 11.60 7.61 -14.54
N GLY A 165 10.96 8.79 -14.56
CA GLY A 165 9.52 8.90 -14.76
C GLY A 165 9.08 8.40 -16.13
N ASP A 166 9.78 8.81 -17.19
CA ASP A 166 9.52 8.42 -18.58
C ASP A 166 9.74 6.92 -18.79
N ASP A 167 10.82 6.35 -18.24
CA ASP A 167 11.11 4.91 -18.32
C ASP A 167 9.97 4.07 -17.71
N LEU A 168 9.54 4.40 -16.48
CA LEU A 168 8.45 3.67 -15.84
C LEU A 168 7.11 3.85 -16.57
N LEU A 169 6.84 5.06 -17.07
CA LEU A 169 5.62 5.34 -17.82
C LEU A 169 5.58 4.55 -19.12
N ALA A 170 6.69 4.51 -19.86
CA ALA A 170 6.79 3.75 -21.12
C ALA A 170 6.57 2.26 -20.88
N ILE A 171 7.18 1.70 -19.82
CA ILE A 171 7.00 0.30 -19.44
C ILE A 171 5.52 0.02 -19.09
N MET A 172 4.89 0.88 -18.29
CA MET A 172 3.50 0.70 -17.87
C MET A 172 2.54 0.76 -19.07
N ILE A 173 2.77 1.67 -20.02
CA ILE A 173 1.99 1.78 -21.25
C ILE A 173 2.14 0.51 -22.09
N ASP A 174 3.35 -0.02 -22.28
CA ASP A 174 3.62 -1.24 -23.02
C ASP A 174 2.90 -2.45 -22.38
N ASP A 175 2.95 -2.59 -21.05
CA ASP A 175 2.27 -3.66 -20.32
C ASP A 175 0.74 -3.58 -20.50
N TYR A 176 0.13 -2.39 -20.41
CA TYR A 176 -1.30 -2.22 -20.65
C TYR A 176 -1.73 -2.47 -22.10
N PHE A 177 -0.91 -2.09 -23.08
CA PHE A 177 -1.19 -2.42 -24.48
C PHE A 177 -1.14 -3.91 -24.73
N LYS A 178 -0.17 -4.63 -24.16
CA LYS A 178 -0.10 -6.09 -24.28
C LYS A 178 -1.32 -6.77 -23.67
N GLU A 179 -1.74 -6.35 -22.50
CA GLU A 179 -2.95 -6.85 -21.84
C GLU A 179 -4.22 -6.54 -22.67
N TYR A 180 -4.35 -5.33 -23.17
CA TYR A 180 -5.46 -4.95 -24.04
C TYR A 180 -5.56 -5.80 -25.31
N TYR A 181 -4.45 -6.00 -26.02
CA TYR A 181 -4.44 -6.84 -27.22
C TYR A 181 -4.77 -8.30 -26.89
N TYR A 182 -4.20 -8.84 -25.83
CA TYR A 182 -4.52 -10.19 -25.38
C TYR A 182 -6.01 -10.37 -25.10
N LEU A 183 -6.64 -9.47 -24.35
CA LEU A 183 -8.05 -9.53 -24.04
C LEU A 183 -8.92 -9.34 -25.27
N SER A 184 -8.58 -8.42 -26.18
CA SER A 184 -9.33 -8.18 -27.41
C SER A 184 -9.30 -9.37 -28.38
N ASP A 185 -8.17 -10.08 -28.45
CA ASP A 185 -8.04 -11.30 -29.25
C ASP A 185 -8.80 -12.47 -28.62
N PHE A 186 -8.83 -12.56 -27.29
CA PHE A 186 -9.62 -13.56 -26.58
C PHE A 186 -11.13 -13.37 -26.81
N GLU A 187 -11.62 -12.14 -26.77
CA GLU A 187 -13.04 -11.84 -27.08
C GLU A 187 -13.42 -12.19 -28.52
N ARG A 188 -12.51 -11.91 -29.49
CA ARG A 188 -12.72 -12.29 -30.90
C ARG A 188 -12.72 -13.80 -31.11
N GLY A 189 -11.84 -14.54 -30.40
CA GLY A 189 -11.71 -16.00 -30.53
C GLY A 189 -12.79 -16.79 -29.80
N SER A 190 -13.37 -16.26 -28.72
CA SER A 190 -14.35 -16.95 -27.86
C SER A 190 -15.78 -16.97 -28.44
N GLY A 191 -16.04 -16.24 -29.53
CA GLY A 191 -17.38 -16.25 -30.18
C GLY A 191 -18.53 -15.71 -29.30
N LEU A 192 -18.23 -15.04 -28.20
CA LEU A 192 -19.21 -14.33 -27.38
C LEU A 192 -19.72 -13.10 -28.14
N LYS A 193 -20.59 -13.36 -29.13
CA LYS A 193 -21.49 -12.34 -29.65
C LYS A 193 -22.59 -12.10 -28.63
N GLN A 194 -22.69 -10.87 -28.20
CA GLN A 194 -23.90 -10.36 -27.54
C GLN A 194 -25.11 -10.55 -28.38
#